data_7280c1967b8e18abf7993f182cad6708
#
_entry.id   7280c1967b8e18abf7993f182cad6708
#
_cell.length_a   1.000
_cell.length_b   1.000
_cell.length_c   1.000
_cell.angle_alpha   90.00
_cell.angle_beta   90.00
_cell.angle_gamma   90.00
#
_symmetry.space_group_name_H-M   'P 1'
#
loop_
_entity.id
_entity.type
_entity.pdbx_description
1 polymer ?
#
loop_
_entity_poly.entity_id
_entity_poly.type
_entity_poly.pdbx_seq_one_letter_code
_entity_poly.pdbx_strand_id
1 'polypeptide(L)'
;MPNVSVKVKWGKELFKDVEVNTDDEPVVFKAQIFALTGVQPERQKVVCKGVTLRDDSWANFTLSNNALVLVMGSKEEDLPSAPVEKTKFVEDMNESELASALELPEGLINLGNTCYMNATVQCLKTVPELRNALLDYDQSSGGGTAGGLTAALSNTVRAMDGGGAGACAAAAARLLQALHAAAPRLAERGPGGALAQQDASECWTEIIRALRARLFMPGTDNKSMIEKYFGGTLDVEWVCSEADEPTTKSEESFLQLSCFISQDVKYLQSGLRSKMAENITKMSESLGRDAVYTKTSKISRLPAYLTVQFVRFYFKEKESINAKILKDVKFPLDLDVYELCSPELQERLTPMRNKFKELEDANVESSLAARNKNQGDNKDIRKKKLMPYWFENDIGSNNSGYYRLQAVLTHRGRSSSSGHYVAWVAKGDDWLRCDDETVTPVSQDEVLKLSGGGDWHCAYLLLYGPRVLEVPDEDEPMVTDVTEDVAKDPPTALA
;
A
#
# COMPACT_ATOMS: atom_id res chain seq x y z
N MET A 1 -19.16 47.35 58.73
CA MET A 1 -18.85 48.02 57.46
C MET A 1 -18.07 47.08 56.60
N PRO A 2 -18.11 47.21 55.34
CA PRO A 2 -19.26 47.51 54.48
C PRO A 2 -19.57 46.26 53.63
N ASN A 3 -20.80 45.85 53.65
CA ASN A 3 -21.34 45.00 52.59
C ASN A 3 -21.29 45.77 51.28
N VAL A 4 -20.61 45.27 50.27
CA VAL A 4 -20.52 45.87 48.94
C VAL A 4 -21.34 45.00 48.00
N SER A 5 -22.30 45.61 47.30
CA SER A 5 -23.09 44.92 46.28
C SER A 5 -22.32 44.94 44.94
N VAL A 6 -22.07 43.75 44.36
CA VAL A 6 -21.31 43.57 43.10
C VAL A 6 -22.13 42.81 42.07
N LYS A 7 -21.69 42.90 40.80
CA LYS A 7 -22.21 42.09 39.69
C LYS A 7 -21.21 40.99 39.36
N VAL A 8 -21.62 39.74 39.43
CA VAL A 8 -20.77 38.59 39.12
C VAL A 8 -21.15 38.11 37.72
N LYS A 9 -20.17 38.05 36.81
CA LYS A 9 -20.35 37.54 35.46
C LYS A 9 -19.54 36.23 35.28
N TRP A 10 -20.25 35.15 34.90
CA TRP A 10 -19.66 33.88 34.55
C TRP A 10 -20.18 33.42 33.17
N GLY A 11 -19.27 33.28 32.22
CA GLY A 11 -19.64 32.98 30.83
C GLY A 11 -20.65 34.01 30.27
N LYS A 12 -21.83 33.55 29.91
CA LYS A 12 -22.95 34.42 29.43
C LYS A 12 -23.88 34.88 30.56
N GLU A 13 -23.76 34.32 31.74
CA GLU A 13 -24.64 34.66 32.90
C GLU A 13 -24.13 35.82 33.69
N LEU A 14 -25.06 36.67 34.15
CA LEU A 14 -24.80 37.87 34.96
C LEU A 14 -25.68 37.87 36.20
N PHE A 15 -25.08 37.64 37.36
CA PHE A 15 -25.73 37.74 38.67
C PHE A 15 -25.59 39.15 39.20
N LYS A 16 -26.72 39.80 39.49
CA LYS A 16 -26.77 41.19 39.99
C LYS A 16 -26.97 41.15 41.51
N ASP A 17 -26.57 42.24 42.16
CA ASP A 17 -26.81 42.49 43.58
C ASP A 17 -26.28 41.43 44.53
N VAL A 18 -25.10 40.87 44.21
CA VAL A 18 -24.39 39.93 45.09
C VAL A 18 -23.70 40.72 46.20
N GLU A 19 -24.15 40.51 47.43
CA GLU A 19 -23.59 41.17 48.62
C GLU A 19 -22.31 40.48 49.05
N VAL A 20 -21.23 41.24 49.19
CA VAL A 20 -19.91 40.74 49.60
C VAL A 20 -19.49 41.50 50.86
N ASN A 21 -19.20 40.77 51.92
CA ASN A 21 -18.60 41.34 53.14
C ASN A 21 -17.05 41.20 53.01
N THR A 22 -16.37 42.34 52.96
CA THR A 22 -14.89 42.34 52.85
C THR A 22 -14.17 42.16 54.21
N ASP A 23 -14.90 42.09 55.31
CA ASP A 23 -14.36 41.72 56.60
C ASP A 23 -14.23 40.18 56.77
N ASP A 24 -14.92 39.42 55.94
CA ASP A 24 -14.80 37.97 55.87
C ASP A 24 -13.61 37.57 54.98
N GLU A 25 -13.13 36.32 55.14
CA GLU A 25 -12.09 35.80 54.27
C GLU A 25 -12.57 35.65 52.80
N PRO A 26 -11.68 35.86 51.79
CA PRO A 26 -12.00 35.76 50.37
C PRO A 26 -12.67 34.44 49.96
N VAL A 27 -12.36 33.36 50.70
CA VAL A 27 -12.93 32.02 50.50
C VAL A 27 -14.47 32.04 50.65
N VAL A 28 -14.99 32.84 51.56
CA VAL A 28 -16.47 32.99 51.75
C VAL A 28 -17.14 33.54 50.49
N PHE A 29 -16.53 34.54 49.85
CA PHE A 29 -17.01 35.09 48.59
C PHE A 29 -16.90 34.07 47.44
N LYS A 30 -15.82 33.27 47.40
CA LYS A 30 -15.70 32.16 46.45
C LYS A 30 -16.76 31.07 46.68
N ALA A 31 -17.15 30.80 47.94
CA ALA A 31 -18.23 29.90 48.25
C ALA A 31 -19.60 30.43 47.79
N GLN A 32 -19.84 31.71 47.89
CA GLN A 32 -21.05 32.36 47.32
C GLN A 32 -21.07 32.23 45.77
N ILE A 33 -19.93 32.44 45.10
CA ILE A 33 -19.80 32.23 43.67
C ILE A 33 -20.06 30.79 43.30
N PHE A 34 -19.59 29.82 44.11
CA PHE A 34 -19.91 28.43 43.90
C PHE A 34 -21.42 28.15 43.97
N ALA A 35 -22.09 28.68 44.93
CA ALA A 35 -23.55 28.54 45.05
C ALA A 35 -24.31 29.11 43.83
N LEU A 36 -23.79 30.19 43.19
CA LEU A 36 -24.38 30.84 42.04
C LEU A 36 -24.02 30.13 40.71
N THR A 37 -22.80 29.64 40.57
CA THR A 37 -22.25 29.22 39.29
C THR A 37 -22.03 27.68 39.21
N GLY A 38 -21.96 26.99 40.34
CA GLY A 38 -21.60 25.56 40.39
C GLY A 38 -20.10 25.30 40.16
N VAL A 39 -19.26 26.32 40.04
CA VAL A 39 -17.81 26.18 39.88
C VAL A 39 -17.14 26.05 41.23
N GLN A 40 -16.39 24.99 41.47
CA GLN A 40 -15.67 24.73 42.73
C GLN A 40 -14.72 25.90 43.07
N PRO A 41 -14.60 26.38 44.36
CA PRO A 41 -13.76 27.50 44.75
C PRO A 41 -12.29 27.39 44.29
N GLU A 42 -11.73 26.18 44.28
CA GLU A 42 -10.38 25.88 43.87
C GLU A 42 -10.14 26.09 42.36
N ARG A 43 -11.21 26.04 41.59
CA ARG A 43 -11.22 26.22 40.13
C ARG A 43 -11.68 27.61 39.69
N GLN A 44 -12.08 28.45 40.64
CA GLN A 44 -12.49 29.79 40.33
C GLN A 44 -11.30 30.73 40.18
N LYS A 45 -11.20 31.35 39.02
CA LYS A 45 -10.36 32.52 38.83
C LYS A 45 -11.28 33.73 38.84
N VAL A 46 -11.31 34.44 39.98
CA VAL A 46 -12.16 35.62 40.20
C VAL A 46 -11.35 36.87 39.91
N VAL A 47 -11.80 37.72 38.97
CA VAL A 47 -11.07 38.89 38.51
C VAL A 47 -11.95 40.12 38.59
N CYS A 48 -11.43 41.20 39.20
CA CYS A 48 -12.07 42.55 39.23
C CYS A 48 -11.04 43.60 38.81
N LYS A 49 -11.37 44.41 37.80
CA LYS A 49 -10.51 45.48 37.26
C LYS A 49 -9.08 45.01 36.94
N GLY A 50 -8.92 43.76 36.43
CA GLY A 50 -7.62 43.19 36.07
C GLY A 50 -6.85 42.53 37.23
N VAL A 51 -7.31 42.65 38.47
CA VAL A 51 -6.71 42.00 39.64
C VAL A 51 -7.43 40.68 39.92
N THR A 52 -6.65 39.61 40.20
CA THR A 52 -7.20 38.29 40.56
C THR A 52 -7.29 38.20 42.09
N LEU A 53 -8.44 37.72 42.61
CA LEU A 53 -8.65 37.43 44.01
C LEU A 53 -7.78 36.26 44.46
N ARG A 54 -7.04 36.42 45.55
CA ARG A 54 -6.29 35.37 46.25
C ARG A 54 -7.16 34.73 47.34
N ASP A 55 -6.81 33.48 47.72
CA ASP A 55 -7.58 32.77 48.72
C ASP A 55 -7.36 33.26 50.14
N ASP A 56 -6.18 33.81 50.37
CA ASP A 56 -5.67 34.15 51.69
C ASP A 56 -5.86 35.65 52.07
N SER A 57 -6.10 36.52 51.08
CA SER A 57 -6.26 37.92 51.38
C SER A 57 -6.92 38.76 50.30
N TRP A 58 -7.67 39.80 50.69
CA TRP A 58 -8.22 40.81 49.79
C TRP A 58 -7.15 41.73 49.15
N ALA A 59 -6.01 41.86 49.78
CA ALA A 59 -4.84 42.69 49.38
C ALA A 59 -5.16 43.82 48.37
N ASN A 60 -4.78 43.60 47.11
CA ASN A 60 -5.00 44.57 46.02
C ASN A 60 -6.36 44.41 45.32
N PHE A 61 -7.23 43.50 45.80
CA PHE A 61 -8.57 43.25 45.22
C PHE A 61 -9.61 44.15 45.87
N THR A 62 -9.84 45.32 45.28
CA THR A 62 -10.77 46.33 45.80
C THR A 62 -12.12 46.23 45.11
N LEU A 63 -13.19 46.05 45.92
CA LEU A 63 -14.57 46.06 45.46
C LEU A 63 -15.20 47.45 45.71
N SER A 64 -16.06 47.84 44.79
CA SER A 64 -16.92 49.04 44.92
C SER A 64 -18.33 48.64 44.54
N ASN A 65 -19.32 49.39 45.05
CA ASN A 65 -20.73 49.16 44.72
C ASN A 65 -20.94 49.14 43.20
N ASN A 66 -21.67 48.13 42.71
CA ASN A 66 -21.92 47.85 41.30
C ASN A 66 -20.67 47.45 40.48
N ALA A 67 -19.52 47.10 41.12
CA ALA A 67 -18.37 46.61 40.40
C ALA A 67 -18.68 45.29 39.67
N LEU A 68 -18.13 45.13 38.46
CA LEU A 68 -18.22 43.90 37.68
C LEU A 68 -17.07 42.98 38.05
N VAL A 69 -17.39 41.79 38.58
CA VAL A 69 -16.49 40.73 38.91
C VAL A 69 -16.65 39.63 37.84
N LEU A 70 -15.54 39.27 37.18
CA LEU A 70 -15.50 38.22 36.20
C LEU A 70 -15.06 36.90 36.87
N VAL A 71 -15.79 35.85 36.63
CA VAL A 71 -15.48 34.50 37.11
C VAL A 71 -15.17 33.59 35.92
N MET A 72 -14.02 32.96 35.96
CA MET A 72 -13.60 31.93 35.02
C MET A 72 -13.46 30.61 35.78
N GLY A 73 -13.92 29.52 35.15
CA GLY A 73 -13.90 28.18 35.70
C GLY A 73 -15.00 27.34 35.08
N SER A 74 -14.83 26.01 35.07
CA SER A 74 -15.80 25.05 34.56
C SER A 74 -16.46 24.27 35.69
N LYS A 75 -17.72 23.90 35.53
CA LYS A 75 -18.44 22.99 36.45
C LYS A 75 -17.80 21.62 36.41
N GLU A 76 -17.99 20.82 37.45
CA GLU A 76 -17.47 19.46 37.51
C GLU A 76 -18.11 18.55 36.43
N GLU A 77 -19.36 18.81 36.11
CA GLU A 77 -20.12 18.10 35.06
C GLU A 77 -19.63 18.39 33.64
N ASP A 78 -18.99 19.53 33.41
CA ASP A 78 -18.45 19.94 32.11
C ASP A 78 -17.02 19.45 31.87
N LEU A 79 -16.44 18.70 32.81
CA LEU A 79 -15.09 18.14 32.65
C LEU A 79 -15.18 16.82 31.86
N PRO A 80 -14.37 16.65 30.83
CA PRO A 80 -14.24 15.34 30.19
C PRO A 80 -13.78 14.34 31.24
N SER A 81 -14.56 13.26 31.41
CA SER A 81 -14.16 12.13 32.25
C SER A 81 -12.85 11.56 31.72
N ALA A 82 -11.90 11.26 32.61
CA ALA A 82 -10.70 10.56 32.19
C ALA A 82 -11.08 9.25 31.48
N PRO A 83 -10.40 8.89 30.35
CA PRO A 83 -10.69 7.64 29.68
C PRO A 83 -10.58 6.48 30.68
N VAL A 84 -11.54 5.58 30.65
CA VAL A 84 -11.60 4.40 31.54
C VAL A 84 -10.38 3.51 31.33
N GLU A 85 -9.84 3.49 30.11
CA GLU A 85 -8.58 2.85 29.76
C GLU A 85 -7.51 3.90 29.45
N LYS A 86 -6.32 3.70 29.99
CA LYS A 86 -5.17 4.55 29.65
C LYS A 86 -4.87 4.39 28.17
N THR A 87 -4.84 5.49 27.44
CA THR A 87 -4.38 5.49 26.03
C THR A 87 -2.95 4.96 26.01
N LYS A 88 -2.73 3.82 25.36
CA LYS A 88 -1.38 3.31 25.09
C LYS A 88 -0.82 4.04 23.90
N PHE A 89 0.40 4.56 24.02
CA PHE A 89 1.12 5.12 22.89
C PHE A 89 1.71 4.01 22.02
N VAL A 90 1.93 4.31 20.74
CA VAL A 90 2.48 3.35 19.77
C VAL A 90 3.83 2.79 20.21
N GLU A 91 4.65 3.63 20.89
CA GLU A 91 5.97 3.25 21.43
C GLU A 91 5.90 2.26 22.59
N ASP A 92 4.75 2.19 23.28
CA ASP A 92 4.52 1.33 24.44
C ASP A 92 3.80 0.01 24.07
N MET A 93 3.43 -0.17 22.78
CA MET A 93 2.76 -1.36 22.28
C MET A 93 3.78 -2.45 21.96
N ASN A 94 3.45 -3.69 22.31
CA ASN A 94 4.20 -4.84 21.80
C ASN A 94 3.85 -5.11 20.33
N GLU A 95 4.65 -5.93 19.63
CA GLU A 95 4.48 -6.21 18.20
C GLU A 95 3.06 -6.73 17.85
N SER A 96 2.46 -7.54 18.70
CA SER A 96 1.11 -8.09 18.49
C SER A 96 0.02 -7.02 18.67
N GLU A 97 0.16 -6.16 19.68
CA GLU A 97 -0.76 -5.04 19.92
C GLU A 97 -0.66 -4.01 18.78
N LEU A 98 0.57 -3.74 18.31
CA LEU A 98 0.83 -2.84 17.20
C LEU A 98 0.23 -3.40 15.89
N ALA A 99 0.43 -4.70 15.62
CA ALA A 99 -0.14 -5.37 14.46
C ALA A 99 -1.68 -5.29 14.45
N SER A 100 -2.31 -5.49 15.61
CA SER A 100 -3.77 -5.38 15.78
C SER A 100 -4.26 -3.94 15.60
N ALA A 101 -3.57 -2.96 16.18
CA ALA A 101 -3.94 -1.54 16.08
C ALA A 101 -3.79 -0.97 14.66
N LEU A 102 -2.81 -1.47 13.89
CA LEU A 102 -2.57 -1.09 12.50
C LEU A 102 -3.28 -1.98 11.48
N GLU A 103 -4.07 -2.97 11.94
CA GLU A 103 -4.72 -3.96 11.08
C GLU A 103 -3.74 -4.58 10.07
N LEU A 104 -2.55 -4.98 10.56
CA LEU A 104 -1.53 -5.57 9.72
C LEU A 104 -1.96 -6.98 9.27
N PRO A 105 -1.67 -7.36 8.02
CA PRO A 105 -1.93 -8.72 7.57
C PRO A 105 -1.00 -9.72 8.28
N GLU A 106 -1.47 -10.97 8.40
CA GLU A 106 -0.67 -12.05 8.98
C GLU A 106 0.54 -12.38 8.11
N GLY A 107 1.67 -12.60 8.78
CA GLY A 107 2.88 -13.15 8.19
C GLY A 107 2.81 -14.68 7.99
N LEU A 108 3.84 -15.25 7.41
CA LEU A 108 3.97 -16.69 7.20
C LEU A 108 5.22 -17.21 7.90
N ILE A 109 5.07 -18.24 8.75
CA ILE A 109 6.19 -18.81 9.49
C ILE A 109 7.25 -19.39 8.55
N ASN A 110 8.54 -19.24 8.90
CA ASN A 110 9.63 -19.87 8.20
C ASN A 110 9.82 -21.30 8.74
N LEU A 111 9.56 -22.29 7.87
CA LEU A 111 9.65 -23.73 8.17
C LEU A 111 11.05 -24.31 7.92
N GLY A 112 12.06 -23.46 7.83
CA GLY A 112 13.43 -23.80 7.48
C GLY A 112 13.72 -23.51 6.00
N ASN A 113 14.36 -22.38 5.74
CA ASN A 113 14.68 -21.85 4.40
C ASN A 113 13.46 -21.66 3.45
N THR A 114 12.25 -21.41 3.98
CA THR A 114 11.03 -21.24 3.19
C THR A 114 10.69 -19.78 2.90
N CYS A 115 11.58 -18.85 3.20
CA CYS A 115 11.39 -17.40 2.96
C CYS A 115 11.09 -17.08 1.48
N TYR A 116 11.66 -17.87 0.53
CA TYR A 116 11.39 -17.73 -0.90
C TYR A 116 9.90 -17.94 -1.24
N MET A 117 9.26 -18.94 -0.62
CA MET A 117 7.83 -19.23 -0.76
C MET A 117 6.99 -18.13 -0.08
N ASN A 118 7.32 -17.81 1.17
CA ASN A 118 6.60 -16.81 1.95
C ASN A 118 6.57 -15.46 1.22
N ALA A 119 7.73 -14.97 0.77
CA ALA A 119 7.83 -13.72 0.03
C ALA A 119 7.06 -13.76 -1.31
N THR A 120 7.09 -14.89 -2.03
CA THR A 120 6.31 -15.07 -3.26
C THR A 120 4.81 -14.96 -3.02
N VAL A 121 4.29 -15.62 -1.97
CA VAL A 121 2.86 -15.58 -1.62
C VAL A 121 2.42 -14.18 -1.23
N GLN A 122 3.20 -13.48 -0.42
CA GLN A 122 2.89 -12.10 -0.03
C GLN A 122 2.80 -11.17 -1.24
N CYS A 123 3.72 -11.28 -2.21
CA CYS A 123 3.66 -10.51 -3.45
C CYS A 123 2.42 -10.85 -4.29
N LEU A 124 2.13 -12.13 -4.51
CA LEU A 124 0.98 -12.56 -5.33
C LEU A 124 -0.37 -12.17 -4.71
N LYS A 125 -0.47 -12.17 -3.38
CA LYS A 125 -1.68 -11.75 -2.65
C LYS A 125 -2.06 -10.29 -2.89
N THR A 126 -1.14 -9.43 -3.32
CA THR A 126 -1.42 -8.03 -3.63
C THR A 126 -2.31 -7.82 -4.85
N VAL A 127 -2.48 -8.86 -5.69
CA VAL A 127 -3.32 -8.83 -6.90
C VAL A 127 -4.77 -9.12 -6.52
N PRO A 128 -5.69 -8.14 -6.56
CA PRO A 128 -7.05 -8.31 -6.04
C PRO A 128 -7.84 -9.41 -6.77
N GLU A 129 -7.72 -9.47 -8.10
CA GLU A 129 -8.42 -10.47 -8.91
C GLU A 129 -7.91 -11.88 -8.61
N LEU A 130 -6.59 -12.04 -8.44
CA LEU A 130 -6.01 -13.32 -8.08
C LEU A 130 -6.42 -13.74 -6.66
N ARG A 131 -6.37 -12.79 -5.71
CA ARG A 131 -6.81 -13.04 -4.33
C ARG A 131 -8.28 -13.49 -4.29
N ASN A 132 -9.17 -12.78 -4.98
CA ASN A 132 -10.59 -13.13 -5.03
C ASN A 132 -10.82 -14.50 -5.69
N ALA A 133 -10.16 -14.78 -6.82
CA ALA A 133 -10.25 -16.08 -7.47
C ALA A 133 -9.74 -17.23 -6.59
N LEU A 134 -8.72 -17.00 -5.75
CA LEU A 134 -8.25 -17.98 -4.77
C LEU A 134 -9.23 -18.17 -3.61
N LEU A 135 -9.89 -17.11 -3.16
CA LEU A 135 -10.94 -17.18 -2.14
C LEU A 135 -12.18 -17.96 -2.64
N ASP A 136 -12.51 -17.81 -3.91
CA ASP A 136 -13.67 -18.47 -4.55
C ASP A 136 -13.31 -19.88 -5.10
N TYR A 137 -12.03 -20.28 -5.02
CA TYR A 137 -11.58 -21.54 -5.61
C TYR A 137 -12.26 -22.77 -4.98
N ASP A 138 -12.95 -23.55 -5.82
CA ASP A 138 -13.54 -24.83 -5.42
C ASP A 138 -12.48 -25.93 -5.33
N GLN A 139 -12.17 -26.34 -4.11
CA GLN A 139 -11.17 -27.36 -3.82
C GLN A 139 -11.57 -28.76 -4.30
N SER A 140 -12.86 -29.01 -4.54
CA SER A 140 -13.36 -30.31 -5.02
C SER A 140 -13.00 -30.57 -6.48
N SER A 141 -12.75 -29.54 -7.27
CA SER A 141 -12.43 -29.60 -8.70
C SER A 141 -10.96 -29.92 -9.01
N GLY A 142 -10.10 -30.04 -8.00
CA GLY A 142 -8.64 -30.01 -8.12
C GLY A 142 -7.93 -31.35 -8.09
N GLY A 143 -8.01 -32.18 -9.16
CA GLY A 143 -7.15 -33.36 -9.30
C GLY A 143 -5.69 -33.01 -9.70
N GLY A 144 -4.72 -33.85 -9.25
CA GLY A 144 -3.30 -33.69 -9.60
C GLY A 144 -2.52 -32.65 -8.79
N THR A 145 -1.21 -32.56 -9.05
CA THR A 145 -0.29 -31.69 -8.29
C THR A 145 -0.60 -30.20 -8.43
N ALA A 146 -0.97 -29.73 -9.62
CA ALA A 146 -1.36 -28.34 -9.86
C ALA A 146 -2.63 -27.97 -9.08
N GLY A 147 -3.64 -28.85 -9.04
CA GLY A 147 -4.86 -28.65 -8.23
C GLY A 147 -4.57 -28.62 -6.74
N GLY A 148 -3.73 -29.51 -6.26
CA GLY A 148 -3.27 -29.56 -4.87
C GLY A 148 -2.52 -28.28 -4.46
N LEU A 149 -1.64 -27.77 -5.32
CA LEU A 149 -0.91 -26.52 -5.07
C LEU A 149 -1.86 -25.31 -5.05
N THR A 150 -2.79 -25.22 -6.01
CA THR A 150 -3.79 -24.14 -6.05
C THR A 150 -4.70 -24.16 -4.83
N ALA A 151 -5.17 -25.33 -4.40
CA ALA A 151 -5.99 -25.48 -3.19
C ALA A 151 -5.22 -25.11 -1.92
N ALA A 152 -3.95 -25.51 -1.81
CA ALA A 152 -3.10 -25.14 -0.68
C ALA A 152 -2.86 -23.62 -0.63
N LEU A 153 -2.62 -22.98 -1.78
CA LEU A 153 -2.47 -21.54 -1.86
C LEU A 153 -3.77 -20.80 -1.50
N SER A 154 -4.92 -21.27 -1.99
CA SER A 154 -6.25 -20.77 -1.60
C SER A 154 -6.44 -20.80 -0.08
N ASN A 155 -6.13 -21.93 0.57
CA ASN A 155 -6.20 -22.06 2.02
C ASN A 155 -5.24 -21.14 2.75
N THR A 156 -4.04 -20.92 2.19
CA THR A 156 -3.06 -19.99 2.76
C THR A 156 -3.56 -18.55 2.70
N VAL A 157 -4.12 -18.11 1.58
CA VAL A 157 -4.70 -16.77 1.43
C VAL A 157 -5.87 -16.56 2.41
N ARG A 158 -6.77 -17.56 2.55
CA ARG A 158 -7.87 -17.51 3.54
C ARG A 158 -7.34 -17.40 4.98
N ALA A 159 -6.31 -18.16 5.32
CA ALA A 159 -5.71 -18.11 6.66
C ALA A 159 -5.09 -16.74 6.94
N MET A 160 -4.42 -16.13 5.96
CA MET A 160 -3.81 -14.79 6.09
C MET A 160 -4.85 -13.66 6.21
N ASP A 161 -6.07 -13.87 5.76
CA ASP A 161 -7.16 -12.87 5.79
C ASP A 161 -8.02 -12.92 7.07
N GLY A 162 -7.66 -13.72 8.07
CA GLY A 162 -8.39 -13.73 9.33
C GLY A 162 -8.30 -15.03 10.12
N GLY A 163 -7.42 -15.95 9.73
CA GLY A 163 -7.25 -17.24 10.40
C GLY A 163 -6.37 -17.20 11.65
N GLY A 164 -5.62 -16.14 11.86
CA GLY A 164 -4.63 -16.02 12.93
C GLY A 164 -3.37 -16.87 12.73
N ALA A 165 -2.34 -16.62 13.53
CA ALA A 165 -0.99 -17.18 13.38
C ALA A 165 -0.95 -18.71 13.32
N GLY A 166 -1.75 -19.40 14.12
CA GLY A 166 -1.81 -20.88 14.11
C GLY A 166 -2.37 -21.46 12.82
N ALA A 167 -3.41 -20.84 12.24
CA ALA A 167 -3.98 -21.25 10.96
C ALA A 167 -2.99 -20.98 9.82
N CYS A 168 -2.29 -19.83 9.85
CA CYS A 168 -1.25 -19.46 8.90
C CYS A 168 -0.08 -20.45 8.92
N ALA A 169 0.39 -20.86 10.08
CA ALA A 169 1.47 -21.85 10.22
C ALA A 169 1.07 -23.21 9.61
N ALA A 170 -0.14 -23.70 9.90
CA ALA A 170 -0.64 -24.94 9.35
C ALA A 170 -0.87 -24.86 7.82
N ALA A 171 -1.32 -23.69 7.33
CA ALA A 171 -1.49 -23.47 5.90
C ALA A 171 -0.16 -23.41 5.17
N ALA A 172 0.84 -22.69 5.71
CA ALA A 172 2.18 -22.62 5.16
C ALA A 172 2.85 -24.01 5.03
N ALA A 173 2.67 -24.87 6.04
CA ALA A 173 3.19 -26.25 5.99
C ALA A 173 2.54 -27.06 4.86
N ARG A 174 1.22 -26.96 4.69
CA ARG A 174 0.50 -27.63 3.58
C ARG A 174 0.89 -27.07 2.23
N LEU A 175 1.08 -25.76 2.13
CA LEU A 175 1.52 -25.12 0.90
C LEU A 175 2.92 -25.61 0.49
N LEU A 176 3.85 -25.67 1.45
CA LEU A 176 5.20 -26.19 1.21
C LEU A 176 5.16 -27.62 0.69
N GLN A 177 4.35 -28.49 1.32
CA GLN A 177 4.20 -29.89 0.89
C GLN A 177 3.62 -29.96 -0.54
N ALA A 178 2.60 -29.16 -0.86
CA ALA A 178 1.99 -29.11 -2.18
C ALA A 178 2.96 -28.57 -3.24
N LEU A 179 3.74 -27.55 -2.89
CA LEU A 179 4.79 -26.99 -3.76
C LEU A 179 5.88 -28.02 -4.07
N HIS A 180 6.35 -28.76 -3.07
CA HIS A 180 7.33 -29.82 -3.25
C HIS A 180 6.78 -30.98 -4.10
N ALA A 181 5.49 -31.28 -4.00
CA ALA A 181 4.85 -32.27 -4.85
C ALA A 181 4.72 -31.83 -6.31
N ALA A 182 4.46 -30.52 -6.53
CA ALA A 182 4.35 -29.96 -7.87
C ALA A 182 5.71 -29.67 -8.53
N ALA A 183 6.71 -29.33 -7.73
CA ALA A 183 8.05 -28.95 -8.15
C ALA A 183 9.12 -29.67 -7.26
N PRO A 184 9.43 -30.96 -7.51
CA PRO A 184 10.34 -31.76 -6.67
C PRO A 184 11.74 -31.17 -6.50
N ARG A 185 12.23 -30.39 -7.46
CA ARG A 185 13.53 -29.69 -7.38
C ARG A 185 13.56 -28.65 -6.24
N LEU A 186 12.41 -28.06 -5.86
CA LEU A 186 12.31 -27.16 -4.71
C LEU A 186 12.32 -27.92 -3.36
N ALA A 187 12.25 -29.24 -3.38
CA ALA A 187 12.31 -30.11 -2.21
C ALA A 187 13.73 -30.62 -1.89
N GLU A 188 14.76 -30.14 -2.60
CA GLU A 188 16.14 -30.54 -2.36
C GLU A 188 16.59 -30.25 -0.93
N ARG A 189 17.43 -31.16 -0.41
CA ARG A 189 17.97 -31.06 0.94
C ARG A 189 19.47 -30.79 0.88
N GLY A 190 19.90 -29.87 1.73
CA GLY A 190 21.30 -29.57 1.92
C GLY A 190 22.02 -30.56 2.86
N PRO A 191 23.26 -30.26 3.17
CA PRO A 191 24.03 -31.01 4.14
C PRO A 191 23.31 -31.09 5.50
N GLY A 192 23.22 -32.30 6.07
CA GLY A 192 22.53 -32.52 7.35
C GLY A 192 21.01 -32.75 7.23
N GLY A 193 20.46 -32.85 6.02
CA GLY A 193 19.05 -33.21 5.79
C GLY A 193 18.04 -32.05 5.95
N ALA A 194 18.49 -30.84 6.25
CA ALA A 194 17.65 -29.63 6.25
C ALA A 194 17.25 -29.24 4.81
N LEU A 195 16.12 -28.55 4.63
CA LEU A 195 15.74 -28.01 3.33
C LEU A 195 16.83 -27.05 2.81
N ALA A 196 17.20 -27.21 1.54
CA ALA A 196 18.09 -26.26 0.88
C ALA A 196 17.37 -24.95 0.61
N GLN A 197 18.10 -23.84 0.57
CA GLN A 197 17.55 -22.59 0.06
C GLN A 197 17.24 -22.72 -1.43
N GLN A 198 16.11 -22.18 -1.84
CA GLN A 198 15.62 -22.23 -3.21
C GLN A 198 15.47 -20.82 -3.81
N ASP A 199 15.39 -20.75 -5.14
CA ASP A 199 15.21 -19.48 -5.83
C ASP A 199 13.73 -19.07 -5.86
N ALA A 200 13.44 -17.86 -5.39
CA ALA A 200 12.08 -17.33 -5.37
C ALA A 200 11.47 -17.14 -6.78
N SER A 201 12.30 -16.89 -7.81
CA SER A 201 11.81 -16.81 -9.19
C SER A 201 11.35 -18.17 -9.72
N GLU A 202 12.02 -19.25 -9.33
CA GLU A 202 11.56 -20.61 -9.64
C GLU A 202 10.25 -20.90 -8.93
N CYS A 203 10.14 -20.57 -7.65
CA CYS A 203 8.91 -20.71 -6.89
C CYS A 203 7.76 -19.92 -7.53
N TRP A 204 8.01 -18.66 -7.89
CA TRP A 204 7.06 -17.82 -8.62
C TRP A 204 6.56 -18.51 -9.89
N THR A 205 7.48 -18.99 -10.72
CA THR A 205 7.16 -19.64 -11.99
C THR A 205 6.32 -20.90 -11.79
N GLU A 206 6.64 -21.73 -10.79
CA GLU A 206 5.88 -22.94 -10.49
C GLU A 206 4.47 -22.66 -9.97
N ILE A 207 4.33 -21.67 -9.09
CA ILE A 207 3.01 -21.23 -8.61
C ILE A 207 2.18 -20.69 -9.78
N ILE A 208 2.72 -19.76 -10.58
CA ILE A 208 2.02 -19.18 -11.75
C ILE A 208 1.63 -20.30 -12.74
N ARG A 209 2.49 -21.28 -12.96
CA ARG A 209 2.18 -22.44 -13.83
C ARG A 209 1.00 -23.26 -13.31
N ALA A 210 0.96 -23.53 -12.01
CA ALA A 210 -0.15 -24.27 -11.40
C ALA A 210 -1.46 -23.47 -11.47
N LEU A 211 -1.41 -22.17 -11.16
CA LEU A 211 -2.57 -21.28 -11.23
C LEU A 211 -3.09 -21.14 -12.67
N ARG A 212 -2.19 -21.02 -13.66
CA ARG A 212 -2.54 -20.98 -15.09
C ARG A 212 -3.34 -22.21 -15.51
N ALA A 213 -3.01 -23.37 -14.99
CA ALA A 213 -3.69 -24.64 -15.31
C ALA A 213 -5.03 -24.83 -14.58
N ARG A 214 -5.38 -23.97 -13.59
CA ARG A 214 -6.53 -24.22 -12.69
C ARG A 214 -7.46 -23.03 -12.51
N LEU A 215 -7.00 -21.81 -12.67
CA LEU A 215 -7.85 -20.62 -12.55
C LEU A 215 -8.32 -20.17 -13.93
N PHE A 216 -9.59 -20.35 -14.18
CA PHE A 216 -10.23 -19.94 -15.42
C PHE A 216 -11.19 -18.77 -15.22
N MET A 217 -11.33 -17.94 -16.24
CA MET A 217 -12.26 -16.81 -16.21
C MET A 217 -13.71 -17.29 -16.31
N PRO A 218 -14.61 -16.86 -15.42
CA PRO A 218 -16.03 -17.16 -15.51
C PRO A 218 -16.62 -16.71 -16.86
N GLY A 219 -17.44 -17.55 -17.50
CA GLY A 219 -18.14 -17.20 -18.74
C GLY A 219 -17.26 -17.08 -19.99
N THR A 220 -16.02 -17.55 -19.94
CA THR A 220 -15.13 -17.62 -21.11
C THR A 220 -14.76 -19.09 -21.42
N ASP A 221 -14.49 -19.39 -22.71
CA ASP A 221 -14.10 -20.74 -23.17
C ASP A 221 -12.77 -21.20 -22.57
N ASN A 222 -12.75 -21.48 -21.25
CA ASN A 222 -11.60 -21.96 -20.49
C ASN A 222 -10.30 -21.12 -20.64
N LYS A 223 -10.44 -19.80 -20.82
CA LYS A 223 -9.25 -18.93 -20.85
C LYS A 223 -8.68 -18.77 -19.45
N SER A 224 -7.38 -19.03 -19.32
CA SER A 224 -6.69 -18.89 -18.04
C SER A 224 -6.73 -17.45 -17.55
N MET A 225 -7.10 -17.28 -16.28
CA MET A 225 -7.02 -15.98 -15.58
C MET A 225 -5.60 -15.43 -15.58
N ILE A 226 -4.61 -16.31 -15.39
CA ILE A 226 -3.18 -15.91 -15.39
C ILE A 226 -2.78 -15.35 -16.76
N GLU A 227 -3.18 -15.99 -17.86
CA GLU A 227 -2.90 -15.46 -19.20
C GLU A 227 -3.57 -14.12 -19.46
N LYS A 228 -4.77 -13.94 -18.91
CA LYS A 228 -5.51 -12.68 -19.08
C LYS A 228 -4.88 -11.51 -18.34
N TYR A 229 -4.55 -11.70 -17.06
CA TYR A 229 -4.11 -10.61 -16.19
C TYR A 229 -2.58 -10.43 -16.15
N PHE A 230 -1.79 -11.49 -16.38
CA PHE A 230 -0.32 -11.46 -16.35
C PHE A 230 0.33 -11.69 -17.71
N GLY A 231 -0.42 -12.21 -18.69
CA GLY A 231 0.11 -12.50 -20.03
C GLY A 231 0.24 -11.25 -20.88
N GLY A 232 1.40 -11.07 -21.47
CA GLY A 232 1.62 -10.09 -22.54
C GLY A 232 2.08 -10.76 -23.81
N THR A 233 2.11 -10.00 -24.93
CA THR A 233 2.65 -10.46 -26.21
C THR A 233 3.68 -9.49 -26.76
N LEU A 234 4.66 -10.02 -27.46
CA LEU A 234 5.71 -9.31 -28.17
C LEU A 234 5.60 -9.61 -29.65
N ASP A 235 5.57 -8.58 -30.47
CA ASP A 235 5.86 -8.71 -31.90
C ASP A 235 7.37 -8.69 -32.08
N VAL A 236 7.90 -9.72 -32.72
CA VAL A 236 9.33 -9.95 -32.90
C VAL A 236 9.68 -9.96 -34.36
N GLU A 237 10.65 -9.13 -34.72
CA GLU A 237 11.23 -9.08 -36.06
C GLU A 237 12.67 -9.55 -36.04
N TRP A 238 13.02 -10.38 -37.01
CA TRP A 238 14.36 -10.92 -37.20
C TRP A 238 14.91 -10.44 -38.53
N VAL A 239 16.03 -9.75 -38.49
CA VAL A 239 16.75 -9.26 -39.67
C VAL A 239 18.15 -9.85 -39.68
N CYS A 240 18.54 -10.53 -40.74
CA CYS A 240 19.91 -10.99 -40.92
C CYS A 240 20.84 -9.79 -41.15
N SER A 241 21.92 -9.73 -40.38
CA SER A 241 22.91 -8.64 -40.51
C SER A 241 23.99 -8.95 -41.58
N GLU A 242 24.06 -10.20 -42.04
CA GLU A 242 25.14 -10.69 -42.91
C GLU A 242 24.66 -11.06 -44.33
N ALA A 243 23.35 -11.17 -44.56
CA ALA A 243 22.76 -11.49 -45.83
C ALA A 243 21.45 -10.74 -46.04
N ASP A 244 21.11 -10.51 -47.31
CA ASP A 244 19.80 -9.91 -47.67
C ASP A 244 18.71 -11.00 -47.66
N GLU A 245 18.27 -11.36 -46.44
CA GLU A 245 17.18 -12.29 -46.22
C GLU A 245 15.90 -11.55 -45.91
N PRO A 246 14.73 -12.10 -46.28
CA PRO A 246 13.45 -11.51 -45.90
C PRO A 246 13.29 -11.46 -44.40
N THR A 247 12.82 -10.32 -43.86
CA THR A 247 12.52 -10.15 -42.44
C THR A 247 11.50 -11.18 -41.99
N THR A 248 11.85 -11.94 -40.97
CA THR A 248 10.94 -12.91 -40.35
C THR A 248 10.22 -12.25 -39.18
N LYS A 249 8.89 -12.36 -39.16
CA LYS A 249 8.05 -11.85 -38.06
C LYS A 249 7.44 -13.03 -37.29
N SER A 250 7.42 -12.88 -35.99
CA SER A 250 6.80 -13.85 -35.07
C SER A 250 6.17 -13.14 -33.86
N GLU A 251 5.24 -13.83 -33.20
CA GLU A 251 4.66 -13.37 -31.94
C GLU A 251 5.15 -14.27 -30.80
N GLU A 252 5.61 -13.66 -29.72
CA GLU A 252 6.06 -14.37 -28.52
C GLU A 252 5.18 -13.94 -27.32
N SER A 253 4.68 -14.89 -26.54
CA SER A 253 3.96 -14.59 -25.29
C SER A 253 4.92 -14.55 -24.10
N PHE A 254 4.63 -13.69 -23.12
CA PHE A 254 5.38 -13.62 -21.86
C PHE A 254 4.46 -13.51 -20.66
N LEU A 255 4.88 -14.01 -19.51
CA LEU A 255 4.25 -13.80 -18.20
C LEU A 255 5.10 -12.92 -17.29
N GLN A 256 6.34 -12.71 -17.66
CA GLN A 256 7.27 -11.80 -17.01
C GLN A 256 8.28 -11.24 -18.01
N LEU A 257 8.78 -10.03 -17.76
CA LEU A 257 9.90 -9.46 -18.51
C LEU A 257 11.19 -9.61 -17.71
N SER A 258 12.29 -9.87 -18.41
CA SER A 258 13.62 -9.96 -17.81
C SER A 258 14.40 -8.67 -18.01
N CYS A 259 14.91 -8.10 -16.92
CA CYS A 259 15.83 -6.98 -16.93
C CYS A 259 17.25 -7.52 -16.69
N PHE A 260 18.07 -7.58 -17.74
CA PHE A 260 19.47 -7.99 -17.64
C PHE A 260 20.33 -6.82 -17.15
N ILE A 261 21.21 -7.10 -16.20
CA ILE A 261 22.06 -6.09 -15.56
C ILE A 261 23.44 -6.12 -16.22
N SER A 262 23.68 -5.16 -17.12
CA SER A 262 25.01 -4.87 -17.69
C SER A 262 25.66 -3.69 -16.98
N GLN A 263 26.91 -3.35 -17.35
CA GLN A 263 27.61 -2.19 -16.77
C GLN A 263 26.90 -0.86 -17.03
N ASP A 264 26.17 -0.74 -18.13
CA ASP A 264 25.52 0.50 -18.57
C ASP A 264 24.09 0.66 -18.00
N VAL A 265 23.47 -0.44 -17.52
CA VAL A 265 22.11 -0.42 -17.00
C VAL A 265 22.10 0.15 -15.58
N LYS A 266 21.60 1.37 -15.42
CA LYS A 266 21.41 2.08 -14.14
C LYS A 266 19.92 2.18 -13.74
N TYR A 267 19.04 2.05 -14.70
CA TYR A 267 17.59 2.18 -14.53
C TYR A 267 16.86 0.99 -15.14
N LEU A 268 15.74 0.59 -14.54
CA LEU A 268 14.88 -0.48 -15.02
C LEU A 268 14.49 -0.32 -16.50
N GLN A 269 14.04 0.88 -16.87
CA GLN A 269 13.62 1.19 -18.25
C GLN A 269 14.75 0.96 -19.25
N SER A 270 15.99 1.34 -18.91
CA SER A 270 17.16 1.10 -19.77
C SER A 270 17.43 -0.39 -19.95
N GLY A 271 17.29 -1.18 -18.86
CA GLY A 271 17.48 -2.63 -18.92
C GLY A 271 16.40 -3.34 -19.74
N LEU A 272 15.15 -2.92 -19.62
CA LEU A 272 14.05 -3.43 -20.45
C LEU A 272 14.25 -3.05 -21.91
N ARG A 273 14.61 -1.79 -22.21
CA ARG A 273 14.86 -1.33 -23.59
C ARG A 273 16.01 -2.08 -24.24
N SER A 274 17.09 -2.36 -23.52
CA SER A 274 18.24 -3.10 -24.06
C SER A 274 17.87 -4.53 -24.47
N LYS A 275 16.88 -5.14 -23.80
CA LYS A 275 16.39 -6.49 -24.16
C LYS A 275 15.46 -6.49 -25.37
N MET A 276 14.87 -5.34 -25.72
CA MET A 276 13.99 -5.21 -26.89
C MET A 276 14.75 -5.20 -28.21
N ALA A 277 16.08 -5.05 -28.22
CA ALA A 277 16.92 -5.14 -29.40
C ALA A 277 18.21 -5.90 -29.04
N GLU A 278 18.38 -7.08 -29.56
CA GLU A 278 19.54 -7.93 -29.27
C GLU A 278 20.08 -8.63 -30.54
N ASN A 279 21.38 -8.86 -30.58
CA ASN A 279 21.99 -9.64 -31.64
C ASN A 279 22.12 -11.08 -31.21
N ILE A 280 21.59 -11.99 -32.00
CA ILE A 280 21.59 -13.43 -31.74
C ILE A 280 22.19 -14.15 -32.93
N THR A 281 23.12 -15.07 -32.65
CA THR A 281 23.69 -15.95 -33.65
C THR A 281 22.79 -17.17 -33.85
N LYS A 282 22.31 -17.39 -35.06
CA LYS A 282 21.52 -18.59 -35.44
C LYS A 282 21.88 -19.04 -36.85
N MET A 283 21.56 -20.30 -37.19
CA MET A 283 21.74 -20.86 -38.51
C MET A 283 20.98 -20.06 -39.56
N SER A 284 21.67 -19.58 -40.59
CA SER A 284 21.11 -18.94 -41.77
C SER A 284 20.92 -19.97 -42.85
N GLU A 285 19.72 -20.08 -43.41
CA GLU A 285 19.42 -21.02 -44.50
C GLU A 285 20.12 -20.60 -45.80
N SER A 286 20.23 -19.29 -46.05
CA SER A 286 20.84 -18.74 -47.26
C SER A 286 22.34 -18.90 -47.27
N LEU A 287 22.99 -18.72 -46.08
CA LEU A 287 24.47 -18.81 -45.96
C LEU A 287 24.95 -20.19 -45.64
N GLY A 288 24.07 -21.13 -45.21
CA GLY A 288 24.43 -22.49 -44.78
C GLY A 288 25.37 -22.55 -43.57
N ARG A 289 25.43 -21.48 -42.79
CA ARG A 289 26.22 -21.33 -41.55
C ARG A 289 25.52 -20.45 -40.54
N ASP A 290 26.07 -20.44 -39.33
CA ASP A 290 25.63 -19.47 -38.32
C ASP A 290 25.93 -18.05 -38.78
N ALA A 291 24.91 -17.15 -38.63
CA ALA A 291 24.97 -15.74 -38.95
C ALA A 291 24.36 -14.92 -37.82
N VAL A 292 24.72 -13.65 -37.75
CA VAL A 292 24.20 -12.70 -36.79
C VAL A 292 22.88 -12.13 -37.26
N TYR A 293 21.86 -12.30 -36.44
CA TYR A 293 20.53 -11.69 -36.64
C TYR A 293 20.26 -10.65 -35.57
N THR A 294 19.74 -9.51 -35.99
CA THR A 294 19.18 -8.51 -35.09
C THR A 294 17.72 -8.90 -34.81
N LYS A 295 17.46 -9.25 -33.53
CA LYS A 295 16.10 -9.48 -33.02
C LYS A 295 15.58 -8.18 -32.44
N THR A 296 14.50 -7.63 -33.00
CA THR A 296 13.80 -6.46 -32.45
C THR A 296 12.43 -6.91 -31.95
N SER A 297 12.11 -6.55 -30.70
CA SER A 297 10.85 -6.92 -30.05
C SER A 297 10.10 -5.65 -29.67
N LYS A 298 8.77 -5.65 -29.81
CA LYS A 298 7.87 -4.61 -29.37
C LYS A 298 6.67 -5.23 -28.67
N ILE A 299 6.18 -4.61 -27.63
CA ILE A 299 5.02 -5.13 -26.89
C ILE A 299 3.76 -4.83 -27.71
N SER A 300 3.02 -5.87 -28.10
CA SER A 300 1.73 -5.77 -28.80
C SER A 300 0.52 -5.93 -27.88
N ARG A 301 0.71 -6.54 -26.68
CA ARG A 301 -0.29 -6.62 -25.61
C ARG A 301 0.33 -6.36 -24.25
N LEU A 302 -0.19 -5.41 -23.52
CA LEU A 302 0.19 -5.15 -22.12
C LEU A 302 -0.75 -5.89 -21.15
N PRO A 303 -0.22 -6.70 -20.20
CA PRO A 303 -1.04 -7.28 -19.14
C PRO A 303 -1.45 -6.23 -18.10
N ALA A 304 -2.50 -6.51 -17.32
CA ALA A 304 -2.85 -5.70 -16.16
C ALA A 304 -1.72 -5.67 -15.13
N TYR A 305 -1.15 -6.85 -14.85
CA TYR A 305 -0.06 -7.01 -13.90
C TYR A 305 1.23 -7.39 -14.61
N LEU A 306 2.20 -6.48 -14.54
CA LEU A 306 3.49 -6.65 -15.18
C LEU A 306 4.52 -7.12 -14.15
N THR A 307 4.98 -8.35 -14.30
CA THR A 307 6.08 -8.90 -13.51
C THR A 307 7.41 -8.61 -14.20
N VAL A 308 8.37 -8.08 -13.48
CA VAL A 308 9.74 -7.85 -13.99
C VAL A 308 10.74 -8.54 -13.08
N GLN A 309 11.58 -9.39 -13.67
CA GLN A 309 12.69 -10.05 -12.98
C GLN A 309 14.01 -9.34 -13.28
N PHE A 310 14.73 -8.95 -12.25
CA PHE A 310 16.14 -8.61 -12.38
C PHE A 310 16.97 -9.88 -12.47
N VAL A 311 17.66 -10.07 -13.57
CA VAL A 311 18.57 -11.22 -13.76
C VAL A 311 19.87 -10.93 -13.00
N ARG A 312 19.85 -11.24 -11.69
CA ARG A 312 20.95 -10.95 -10.77
C ARG A 312 21.88 -12.16 -10.55
N PHE A 313 21.43 -13.35 -10.81
CA PHE A 313 22.25 -14.55 -10.63
C PHE A 313 22.82 -15.01 -11.96
N TYR A 314 24.12 -15.28 -11.98
CA TYR A 314 24.80 -15.88 -13.12
C TYR A 314 25.79 -16.94 -12.64
N PHE A 315 25.95 -17.99 -13.44
CA PHE A 315 26.87 -19.07 -13.13
C PHE A 315 28.29 -18.70 -13.52
N LYS A 316 29.18 -18.65 -12.54
CA LYS A 316 30.61 -18.49 -12.73
C LYS A 316 31.25 -19.84 -12.96
N GLU A 317 31.54 -20.23 -14.19
CA GLU A 317 32.07 -21.51 -14.55
C GLU A 317 33.38 -21.90 -13.82
N LYS A 318 34.31 -20.92 -13.69
CA LYS A 318 35.62 -21.11 -13.03
C LYS A 318 35.49 -21.46 -11.54
N GLU A 319 34.50 -20.93 -10.88
CA GLU A 319 34.28 -21.09 -9.44
C GLU A 319 33.15 -22.09 -9.14
N SER A 320 32.44 -22.53 -10.18
CA SER A 320 31.26 -23.42 -10.10
C SER A 320 30.20 -22.93 -9.11
N ILE A 321 30.00 -21.61 -9.05
CA ILE A 321 29.03 -20.96 -8.15
C ILE A 321 28.07 -20.01 -8.89
N ASN A 322 26.85 -19.93 -8.40
CA ASN A 322 25.89 -18.89 -8.80
C ASN A 322 26.19 -17.61 -8.03
N ALA A 323 26.82 -16.64 -8.68
CA ALA A 323 27.17 -15.37 -8.09
C ALA A 323 26.07 -14.32 -8.32
N LYS A 324 25.82 -13.47 -7.34
CA LYS A 324 24.85 -12.38 -7.42
C LYS A 324 25.50 -11.09 -7.91
N ILE A 325 24.87 -10.41 -8.87
CA ILE A 325 25.22 -9.07 -9.31
C ILE A 325 24.65 -8.05 -8.30
N LEU A 326 25.53 -7.40 -7.54
CA LEU A 326 25.14 -6.44 -6.47
C LEU A 326 24.89 -5.04 -7.01
N LYS A 327 25.01 -4.82 -8.31
CA LYS A 327 24.84 -3.49 -8.93
C LYS A 327 23.50 -2.86 -8.59
N ASP A 328 23.55 -1.54 -8.33
CA ASP A 328 22.38 -0.68 -8.18
C ASP A 328 21.68 -0.50 -9.53
N VAL A 329 20.40 -0.87 -9.59
CA VAL A 329 19.51 -0.62 -10.73
C VAL A 329 18.23 -0.01 -10.20
N LYS A 330 18.06 1.27 -10.40
CA LYS A 330 16.92 2.04 -9.90
C LYS A 330 15.64 1.66 -10.65
N PHE A 331 14.56 1.55 -9.91
CA PHE A 331 13.22 1.31 -10.43
C PHE A 331 12.27 2.38 -9.92
N PRO A 332 11.29 2.83 -10.72
CA PRO A 332 10.32 3.83 -10.32
C PRO A 332 9.14 3.19 -9.59
N LEU A 333 8.39 3.99 -8.83
CA LEU A 333 7.08 3.59 -8.30
C LEU A 333 6.01 3.61 -9.39
N ASP A 334 6.04 4.64 -10.24
CA ASP A 334 5.19 4.74 -11.42
C ASP A 334 6.03 4.48 -12.67
N LEU A 335 5.71 3.40 -13.38
CA LEU A 335 6.43 2.94 -14.56
C LEU A 335 5.60 3.22 -15.81
N ASP A 336 6.20 3.91 -16.78
CA ASP A 336 5.65 4.09 -18.12
C ASP A 336 6.39 3.18 -19.10
N VAL A 337 5.64 2.30 -19.78
CA VAL A 337 6.19 1.36 -20.76
C VAL A 337 5.79 1.68 -22.21
N TYR A 338 5.19 2.84 -22.45
CA TYR A 338 4.69 3.26 -23.76
C TYR A 338 5.73 3.13 -24.88
N GLU A 339 6.97 3.52 -24.63
CA GLU A 339 8.04 3.46 -25.63
C GLU A 339 8.46 2.02 -26.03
N LEU A 340 8.13 1.03 -25.19
CA LEU A 340 8.41 -0.38 -25.46
C LEU A 340 7.32 -1.03 -26.33
N CYS A 341 6.18 -0.36 -26.50
CA CYS A 341 5.01 -0.86 -27.24
C CYS A 341 5.18 -0.70 -28.75
N SER A 342 4.45 -1.55 -29.50
CA SER A 342 4.31 -1.41 -30.94
C SER A 342 3.55 -0.13 -31.30
N PRO A 343 3.74 0.44 -32.50
CA PRO A 343 3.01 1.62 -32.93
C PRO A 343 1.49 1.47 -32.84
N GLU A 344 0.97 0.30 -33.19
CA GLU A 344 -0.46 -0.03 -33.17
C GLU A 344 -1.00 -0.02 -31.72
N LEU A 345 -0.22 -0.56 -30.78
CA LEU A 345 -0.61 -0.52 -29.38
C LEU A 345 -0.51 0.91 -28.82
N GLN A 346 0.54 1.67 -29.18
CA GLN A 346 0.69 3.07 -28.76
C GLN A 346 -0.51 3.93 -29.17
N GLU A 347 -1.02 3.74 -30.38
CA GLU A 347 -2.21 4.44 -30.85
C GLU A 347 -3.44 4.11 -29.99
N ARG A 348 -3.63 2.84 -29.62
CA ARG A 348 -4.71 2.38 -28.75
C ARG A 348 -4.59 2.88 -27.31
N LEU A 349 -3.39 3.09 -26.80
CA LEU A 349 -3.13 3.58 -25.44
C LEU A 349 -3.37 5.10 -25.31
N THR A 350 -3.21 5.84 -26.40
CA THR A 350 -3.25 7.32 -26.44
C THR A 350 -4.52 7.92 -25.83
N PRO A 351 -5.75 7.41 -26.09
CA PRO A 351 -6.98 8.01 -25.55
C PRO A 351 -7.03 8.01 -24.02
N MET A 352 -6.60 6.91 -23.36
CA MET A 352 -6.57 6.85 -21.90
C MET A 352 -5.45 7.72 -21.33
N ARG A 353 -4.30 7.78 -21.98
CA ARG A 353 -3.18 8.65 -21.60
C ARG A 353 -3.57 10.13 -21.63
N ASN A 354 -4.34 10.55 -22.63
CA ASN A 354 -4.85 11.93 -22.70
C ASN A 354 -5.76 12.24 -21.51
N LYS A 355 -6.64 11.32 -21.11
CA LYS A 355 -7.49 11.50 -19.92
C LYS A 355 -6.65 11.63 -18.63
N PHE A 356 -5.59 10.85 -18.47
CA PHE A 356 -4.67 11.00 -17.34
C PHE A 356 -4.04 12.39 -17.32
N LYS A 357 -3.59 12.87 -18.47
CA LYS A 357 -2.98 14.19 -18.60
C LYS A 357 -3.97 15.31 -18.28
N GLU A 358 -5.17 15.27 -18.84
CA GLU A 358 -6.24 16.25 -18.57
C GLU A 358 -6.57 16.35 -17.08
N LEU A 359 -6.65 15.20 -16.39
CA LEU A 359 -6.91 15.18 -14.95
C LEU A 359 -5.74 15.72 -14.13
N GLU A 360 -4.51 15.37 -14.51
CA GLU A 360 -3.30 15.89 -13.85
C GLU A 360 -3.18 17.40 -14.03
N ASP A 361 -3.42 17.90 -15.22
CA ASP A 361 -3.42 19.35 -15.51
C ASP A 361 -4.51 20.08 -14.69
N ALA A 362 -5.72 19.54 -14.62
CA ALA A 362 -6.82 20.10 -13.81
C ALA A 362 -6.49 20.10 -12.29
N ASN A 363 -5.85 19.05 -11.79
CA ASN A 363 -5.42 18.98 -10.39
C ASN A 363 -4.32 20.01 -10.06
N VAL A 364 -3.40 20.26 -10.99
CA VAL A 364 -2.36 21.28 -10.84
C VAL A 364 -3.00 22.69 -10.83
N GLU A 365 -3.92 22.98 -11.75
CA GLU A 365 -4.62 24.25 -11.81
C GLU A 365 -5.44 24.52 -10.53
N SER A 366 -6.16 23.52 -10.03
CA SER A 366 -6.94 23.63 -8.78
C SER A 366 -6.05 23.87 -7.56
N SER A 367 -4.89 23.19 -7.48
CA SER A 367 -3.93 23.39 -6.39
C SER A 367 -3.29 24.79 -6.42
N LEU A 368 -3.00 25.31 -7.60
CA LEU A 368 -2.50 26.69 -7.76
C LEU A 368 -3.55 27.73 -7.38
N ALA A 369 -4.82 27.51 -7.76
CA ALA A 369 -5.93 28.36 -7.41
C ALA A 369 -6.20 28.37 -5.89
N ALA A 370 -6.10 27.22 -5.20
CA ALA A 370 -6.23 27.10 -3.76
C ALA A 370 -5.11 27.83 -3.00
N ARG A 371 -3.85 27.70 -3.46
CA ARG A 371 -2.72 28.45 -2.88
C ARG A 371 -2.87 29.95 -2.98
N ASN A 372 -3.46 30.47 -4.06
CA ASN A 372 -3.68 31.90 -4.26
C ASN A 372 -4.83 32.45 -3.41
N LYS A 373 -5.74 31.62 -2.87
CA LYS A 373 -6.90 32.06 -2.09
C LYS A 373 -6.70 32.02 -0.58
N ASN A 374 -5.56 31.60 -0.04
CA ASN A 374 -5.30 31.44 1.40
C ASN A 374 -6.43 30.70 2.16
N GLN A 375 -7.20 29.87 1.48
CA GLN A 375 -8.22 29.02 2.09
C GLN A 375 -7.58 27.69 2.46
N GLY A 376 -7.69 27.34 3.75
CA GLY A 376 -7.25 26.05 4.27
C GLY A 376 -7.87 24.91 3.49
N ASP A 377 -7.16 23.79 3.50
CA ASP A 377 -7.48 22.52 2.82
C ASP A 377 -8.94 22.08 3.03
N ASN A 378 -9.85 22.64 2.25
CA ASN A 378 -11.14 22.04 2.02
C ASN A 378 -10.92 21.01 0.89
N LYS A 379 -10.46 19.83 1.24
CA LYS A 379 -10.45 18.69 0.32
C LYS A 379 -11.90 18.44 -0.09
N ASP A 380 -12.20 18.73 -1.34
CA ASP A 380 -13.48 18.39 -1.98
C ASP A 380 -13.68 16.86 -1.84
N ILE A 381 -14.49 16.44 -0.87
CA ILE A 381 -14.80 15.02 -0.58
C ILE A 381 -15.88 14.55 -1.59
N ARG A 382 -15.61 14.71 -2.87
CA ARG A 382 -16.45 14.07 -3.87
C ARG A 382 -16.06 12.60 -3.95
N LYS A 383 -17.05 11.73 -3.99
CA LYS A 383 -16.79 10.32 -4.30
C LYS A 383 -16.11 10.25 -5.66
N LYS A 384 -15.09 9.40 -5.73
CA LYS A 384 -14.32 9.19 -6.96
C LYS A 384 -14.78 7.91 -7.62
N LYS A 385 -15.02 7.97 -8.93
CA LYS A 385 -15.33 6.81 -9.77
C LYS A 385 -14.04 6.29 -10.39
N LEU A 386 -13.80 4.98 -10.28
CA LEU A 386 -12.66 4.32 -10.90
C LEU A 386 -12.99 4.01 -12.37
N MET A 387 -12.13 4.45 -13.27
CA MET A 387 -12.23 4.10 -14.69
C MET A 387 -11.65 2.71 -14.95
N PRO A 388 -12.23 1.92 -15.89
CA PRO A 388 -11.66 0.64 -16.30
C PRO A 388 -10.23 0.84 -16.82
N TYR A 389 -9.26 0.01 -16.31
CA TYR A 389 -7.87 0.05 -16.73
C TYR A 389 -7.56 -0.89 -17.90
N TRP A 390 -8.58 -1.60 -18.44
CA TRP A 390 -8.48 -2.54 -19.55
C TRP A 390 -9.23 -2.05 -20.78
N PHE A 391 -8.90 -2.61 -21.94
CA PHE A 391 -9.69 -2.40 -23.16
C PHE A 391 -11.00 -3.21 -23.09
N GLU A 392 -12.10 -2.65 -23.56
CA GLU A 392 -13.44 -3.28 -23.53
C GLU A 392 -13.45 -4.69 -24.15
N ASN A 393 -12.66 -4.91 -25.20
CA ASN A 393 -12.52 -6.18 -25.89
C ASN A 393 -11.43 -7.09 -25.33
N ASP A 394 -10.66 -6.65 -24.31
CA ASP A 394 -9.55 -7.41 -23.72
C ASP A 394 -9.45 -7.17 -22.21
N ILE A 395 -10.35 -7.80 -21.45
CA ILE A 395 -10.35 -7.76 -19.99
C ILE A 395 -9.02 -8.33 -19.45
N GLY A 396 -8.42 -7.64 -18.49
CA GLY A 396 -7.13 -8.02 -17.91
C GLY A 396 -5.91 -7.49 -18.67
N SER A 397 -6.11 -6.65 -19.69
CA SER A 397 -5.06 -5.85 -20.34
C SER A 397 -4.81 -4.54 -19.58
N ASN A 398 -3.83 -3.74 -20.03
CA ASN A 398 -3.62 -2.37 -19.58
C ASN A 398 -3.82 -1.41 -20.75
N ASN A 399 -4.72 -0.43 -20.61
CA ASN A 399 -5.14 0.48 -21.67
C ASN A 399 -4.44 1.85 -21.65
N SER A 400 -3.47 2.06 -20.76
CA SER A 400 -2.74 3.33 -20.63
C SER A 400 -1.22 3.18 -20.80
N GLY A 401 -0.69 2.00 -20.52
CA GLY A 401 0.76 1.76 -20.42
C GLY A 401 1.39 2.33 -19.14
N TYR A 402 0.58 2.89 -18.23
CA TYR A 402 1.00 3.32 -16.91
C TYR A 402 0.80 2.21 -15.89
N TYR A 403 1.83 2.00 -15.08
CA TYR A 403 1.84 1.00 -14.02
C TYR A 403 2.27 1.64 -12.70
N ARG A 404 1.75 1.12 -11.58
CA ARG A 404 2.19 1.46 -10.23
C ARG A 404 2.78 0.24 -9.56
N LEU A 405 3.90 0.42 -8.87
CA LEU A 405 4.56 -0.67 -8.14
C LEU A 405 3.66 -1.15 -7.00
N GLN A 406 3.38 -2.45 -6.96
CA GLN A 406 2.55 -3.09 -5.94
C GLN A 406 3.36 -3.94 -4.98
N ALA A 407 4.40 -4.63 -5.49
CA ALA A 407 5.24 -5.43 -4.64
C ALA A 407 6.68 -5.52 -5.17
N VAL A 408 7.61 -5.65 -4.23
CA VAL A 408 9.03 -5.91 -4.48
C VAL A 408 9.41 -7.15 -3.69
N LEU A 409 9.87 -8.18 -4.38
CA LEU A 409 10.51 -9.33 -3.75
C LEU A 409 12.01 -9.11 -3.78
N THR A 410 12.63 -9.09 -2.61
CA THR A 410 14.06 -8.82 -2.46
C THR A 410 14.83 -10.04 -2.00
N HIS A 411 16.11 -10.07 -2.32
CA HIS A 411 17.05 -11.06 -1.82
C HIS A 411 18.23 -10.38 -1.13
N ARG A 412 18.55 -10.81 0.09
CA ARG A 412 19.77 -10.47 0.83
C ARG A 412 20.72 -11.66 0.81
N GLY A 413 21.97 -11.44 0.40
CA GLY A 413 22.99 -12.51 0.29
C GLY A 413 23.78 -12.40 -1.02
N ARG A 414 24.84 -13.18 -1.16
CA ARG A 414 25.79 -13.14 -2.28
C ARG A 414 25.61 -14.27 -3.31
N SER A 415 24.80 -15.27 -3.00
CA SER A 415 24.55 -16.44 -3.84
C SER A 415 23.07 -16.80 -3.82
N SER A 416 22.57 -17.47 -4.85
CA SER A 416 21.21 -18.01 -4.88
C SER A 416 20.99 -19.15 -3.88
N SER A 417 22.07 -19.85 -3.49
CA SER A 417 22.03 -20.97 -2.54
C SER A 417 22.17 -20.53 -1.07
N SER A 418 22.25 -19.23 -0.80
CA SER A 418 22.35 -18.69 0.57
C SER A 418 21.81 -17.27 0.60
N GLY A 419 21.12 -16.90 1.67
CA GLY A 419 20.58 -15.57 1.84
C GLY A 419 19.18 -15.60 2.41
N HIS A 420 18.42 -14.52 2.18
CA HIS A 420 17.09 -14.38 2.73
C HIS A 420 16.20 -13.56 1.79
N TYR A 421 14.97 -14.02 1.58
CA TYR A 421 13.98 -13.35 0.76
C TYR A 421 12.97 -12.63 1.65
N VAL A 422 12.59 -11.43 1.25
CA VAL A 422 11.58 -10.59 1.92
C VAL A 422 10.69 -9.96 0.87
N ALA A 423 9.38 -9.89 1.17
CA ALA A 423 8.43 -9.16 0.35
C ALA A 423 8.17 -7.77 0.93
N TRP A 424 8.03 -6.79 0.04
CA TRP A 424 7.64 -5.42 0.33
C TRP A 424 6.40 -5.14 -0.48
N VAL A 425 5.28 -4.88 0.17
CA VAL A 425 3.97 -4.82 -0.49
C VAL A 425 3.28 -3.50 -0.20
N ALA A 426 2.63 -2.92 -1.21
CA ALA A 426 1.85 -1.70 -1.06
C ALA A 426 0.50 -2.00 -0.38
N LYS A 427 0.09 -1.14 0.57
CA LYS A 427 -1.22 -1.13 1.22
C LYS A 427 -1.77 0.30 1.14
N GLY A 428 -2.51 0.61 0.08
CA GLY A 428 -2.90 1.99 -0.23
C GLY A 428 -1.70 2.87 -0.54
N ASP A 429 -1.50 3.93 0.22
CA ASP A 429 -0.34 4.83 0.11
C ASP A 429 0.86 4.38 0.97
N ASP A 430 0.65 3.42 1.86
CA ASP A 430 1.66 2.87 2.75
C ASP A 430 2.31 1.61 2.18
N TRP A 431 3.43 1.22 2.77
CA TRP A 431 4.15 0.00 2.41
C TRP A 431 4.37 -0.88 3.64
N LEU A 432 4.31 -2.19 3.42
CA LEU A 432 4.57 -3.20 4.44
C LEU A 432 5.77 -4.05 4.03
N ARG A 433 6.68 -4.26 4.96
CA ARG A 433 7.73 -5.25 4.87
C ARG A 433 7.25 -6.55 5.50
N CYS A 434 7.14 -7.60 4.69
CA CYS A 434 6.75 -8.95 5.12
C CYS A 434 8.01 -9.84 5.17
N ASP A 435 8.54 -10.01 6.36
CA ASP A 435 9.75 -10.77 6.67
C ASP A 435 9.35 -12.02 7.43
N ASP A 436 8.97 -13.06 6.68
CA ASP A 436 8.37 -14.30 7.17
C ASP A 436 7.13 -14.03 8.06
N GLU A 437 7.18 -14.36 9.37
CA GLU A 437 6.10 -14.12 10.32
C GLU A 437 5.94 -12.65 10.74
N THR A 438 6.95 -11.83 10.52
CA THR A 438 6.96 -10.43 10.94
C THR A 438 6.51 -9.51 9.81
N VAL A 439 5.48 -8.71 10.07
CA VAL A 439 4.99 -7.68 9.13
C VAL A 439 5.12 -6.32 9.78
N THR A 440 5.86 -5.42 9.14
CA THR A 440 6.14 -4.07 9.66
C THR A 440 5.82 -2.99 8.63
N PRO A 441 5.24 -1.85 9.02
CA PRO A 441 5.09 -0.71 8.13
C PRO A 441 6.46 -0.12 7.79
N VAL A 442 6.62 0.34 6.56
CA VAL A 442 7.85 0.96 6.07
C VAL A 442 7.50 2.15 5.17
N SER A 443 8.45 3.06 5.03
CA SER A 443 8.27 4.22 4.17
C SER A 443 8.52 3.88 2.69
N GLN A 444 7.93 4.65 1.80
CA GLN A 444 8.16 4.58 0.36
C GLN A 444 9.64 4.78 0.00
N ASP A 445 10.35 5.63 0.73
CA ASP A 445 11.79 5.88 0.53
C ASP A 445 12.64 4.64 0.85
N GLU A 446 12.22 3.82 1.82
CA GLU A 446 12.90 2.56 2.11
C GLU A 446 12.74 1.55 0.97
N VAL A 447 11.57 1.50 0.34
CA VAL A 447 11.33 0.66 -0.84
C VAL A 447 12.21 1.09 -2.02
N LEU A 448 12.38 2.39 -2.26
CA LEU A 448 13.23 2.88 -3.34
C LEU A 448 14.73 2.59 -3.12
N LYS A 449 15.18 2.40 -1.86
CA LYS A 449 16.55 1.99 -1.52
C LYS A 449 16.84 0.52 -1.83
N LEU A 450 15.84 -0.28 -2.20
CA LEU A 450 16.01 -1.70 -2.55
C LEU A 450 16.62 -1.93 -3.93
N SER A 451 17.04 -0.89 -4.63
CA SER A 451 17.62 -0.94 -5.97
C SER A 451 18.94 -1.75 -6.05
N GLY A 452 19.68 -1.85 -4.96
CA GLY A 452 20.94 -2.61 -4.87
C GLY A 452 22.12 -1.76 -4.40
N GLY A 453 23.31 -2.12 -4.82
CA GLY A 453 24.54 -1.37 -4.51
C GLY A 453 25.29 -1.86 -3.26
N GLY A 454 24.86 -2.95 -2.60
CA GLY A 454 25.51 -3.50 -1.42
C GLY A 454 25.00 -4.89 -1.03
N ASP A 455 25.45 -5.40 0.13
CA ASP A 455 25.06 -6.71 0.68
C ASP A 455 23.68 -6.68 1.38
N TRP A 456 22.90 -5.63 1.17
CA TRP A 456 21.57 -5.46 1.72
C TRP A 456 20.52 -6.14 0.84
N HIS A 457 19.25 -5.97 1.18
CA HIS A 457 18.14 -6.41 0.34
C HIS A 457 18.19 -5.73 -1.02
N CYS A 458 18.26 -6.52 -2.09
CA CYS A 458 18.21 -6.01 -3.45
C CYS A 458 16.96 -6.52 -4.14
N ALA A 459 16.25 -5.67 -4.86
CA ALA A 459 15.11 -6.05 -5.67
C ALA A 459 15.49 -7.18 -6.64
N TYR A 460 14.66 -8.21 -6.66
CA TYR A 460 14.83 -9.41 -7.48
C TYR A 460 13.64 -9.62 -8.41
N LEU A 461 12.42 -9.53 -7.89
CA LEU A 461 11.18 -9.46 -8.67
C LEU A 461 10.43 -8.18 -8.31
N LEU A 462 9.88 -7.53 -9.33
CA LEU A 462 8.99 -6.40 -9.21
C LEU A 462 7.62 -6.80 -9.77
N LEU A 463 6.56 -6.49 -9.04
CA LEU A 463 5.19 -6.64 -9.50
C LEU A 463 4.56 -5.26 -9.61
N TYR A 464 4.22 -4.88 -10.83
CA TYR A 464 3.53 -3.65 -11.15
C TYR A 464 2.07 -3.95 -11.48
N GLY A 465 1.13 -3.21 -10.89
CA GLY A 465 -0.29 -3.23 -11.25
C GLY A 465 -0.67 -2.04 -12.12
N PRO A 466 -1.86 -2.04 -12.74
CA PRO A 466 -2.31 -0.94 -13.57
C PRO A 466 -2.51 0.32 -12.72
N ARG A 467 -2.09 1.47 -13.26
CA ARG A 467 -2.48 2.75 -12.69
C ARG A 467 -3.93 3.02 -13.07
N VAL A 468 -4.81 3.11 -12.07
CA VAL A 468 -6.24 3.32 -12.26
C VAL A 468 -6.53 4.82 -12.24
N LEU A 469 -7.30 5.31 -13.21
CA LEU A 469 -7.74 6.70 -13.28
C LEU A 469 -8.95 6.89 -12.36
N GLU A 470 -8.85 7.79 -11.39
CA GLU A 470 -9.91 8.21 -10.48
C GLU A 470 -10.51 9.52 -10.99
N VAL A 471 -11.75 9.51 -11.44
CA VAL A 471 -12.47 10.71 -11.88
C VAL A 471 -13.50 11.12 -10.83
N PRO A 472 -13.77 12.44 -10.64
CA PRO A 472 -14.87 12.87 -9.79
C PRO A 472 -16.19 12.30 -10.30
N ASP A 473 -17.07 11.83 -9.40
CA ASP A 473 -18.40 11.37 -9.76
C ASP A 473 -19.31 12.60 -9.99
N GLU A 474 -19.65 12.86 -11.24
CA GLU A 474 -20.50 14.01 -11.62
C GLU A 474 -21.98 13.77 -11.32
N ASP A 475 -22.39 12.54 -11.04
CA ASP A 475 -23.80 12.14 -10.86
C ASP A 475 -24.28 12.28 -9.39
N GLU A 476 -23.43 12.60 -8.40
CA GLU A 476 -23.83 12.83 -7.00
C GLU A 476 -23.92 14.33 -6.67
N PRO A 477 -25.03 14.78 -6.03
CA PRO A 477 -25.16 16.15 -5.55
C PRO A 477 -24.11 16.45 -4.48
N MET A 478 -23.53 17.66 -4.51
CA MET A 478 -22.59 18.16 -3.48
C MET A 478 -23.19 17.95 -2.09
N VAL A 479 -22.60 17.11 -1.27
CA VAL A 479 -22.87 17.07 0.17
C VAL A 479 -22.09 18.23 0.79
N THR A 480 -22.75 19.40 0.88
CA THR A 480 -22.27 20.45 1.76
C THR A 480 -22.58 20.01 3.18
N ASP A 481 -21.56 19.88 4.02
CA ASP A 481 -21.72 19.70 5.47
C ASP A 481 -22.39 20.98 6.04
N VAL A 482 -23.72 20.99 5.97
CA VAL A 482 -24.53 21.92 6.74
C VAL A 482 -24.73 21.25 8.09
N THR A 483 -24.00 21.69 9.08
CA THR A 483 -24.33 21.43 10.49
C THR A 483 -25.74 21.96 10.72
N GLU A 484 -26.76 21.11 10.57
CA GLU A 484 -28.11 21.39 11.02
C GLU A 484 -28.10 21.45 12.55
N ASP A 485 -28.20 22.68 13.07
CA ASP A 485 -28.69 22.94 14.42
C ASP A 485 -30.11 22.38 14.52
N VAL A 486 -30.26 21.17 15.00
CA VAL A 486 -31.55 20.59 15.34
C VAL A 486 -32.04 21.26 16.61
N ALA A 487 -32.81 22.34 16.43
CA ALA A 487 -33.68 22.88 17.47
C ALA A 487 -34.67 21.77 17.88
N LYS A 488 -34.53 21.25 19.10
CA LYS A 488 -35.51 20.36 19.74
C LYS A 488 -36.70 21.19 20.17
N ASP A 489 -37.82 21.05 19.48
CA ASP A 489 -39.13 21.40 20.03
C ASP A 489 -39.53 20.38 21.08
N PRO A 490 -40.20 20.84 22.21
CA PRO A 490 -40.62 19.95 23.28
C PRO A 490 -41.90 19.19 22.91
N PRO A 491 -42.08 17.99 23.45
CA PRO A 491 -43.26 17.18 23.13
C PRO A 491 -44.51 17.78 23.74
N THR A 492 -45.51 18.08 22.92
CA THR A 492 -46.88 18.42 23.31
C THR A 492 -47.56 17.18 23.87
N ALA A 493 -47.98 17.25 25.08
CA ALA A 493 -48.92 16.30 25.70
C ALA A 493 -50.31 16.43 25.07
N LEU A 494 -50.92 15.28 24.71
CA LEU A 494 -52.37 15.19 24.55
C LEU A 494 -52.86 13.79 24.91
N ALA A 495 -53.72 13.79 25.92
CA ALA A 495 -54.90 12.98 26.28
C ALA A 495 -54.85 11.45 26.02
#